data_2a701d5bc7564bbe7488737604a76aa0
#
_entry.id   2a701d5bc7564bbe7488737604a76aa0
#
_cell.length_a   1.000
_cell.length_b   1.000
_cell.length_c   1.000
_cell.angle_alpha   90.00
_cell.angle_beta   90.00
_cell.angle_gamma   90.00
#
_symmetry.space_group_name_H-M   'P 1'
#
loop_
_entity.id
_entity.type
_entity.pdbx_description
1 polymer ?
#
loop_
_entity_poly.entity_id
_entity_poly.type
_entity_poly.pdbx_seq_one_letter_code
_entity_poly.pdbx_strand_id
1 'polypeptide(L)'
;MVEKTTEEGKKDENTIYVGNKPPMSYVLAVVTQFNMSGSDEVVIKARGRAISRAVDTAEIVRNRFVKDAKVKDIKISTESLTNEEGRTSNVSSIEIYLTTKKKSKQVES
;
A
#
# COMPACT_ATOMS: atom_id res chain seq x y z
N MET A 1 -2.39 -20.94 -11.10
CA MET A 1 -2.75 -20.13 -10.06
C MET A 1 -1.79 -20.05 -8.93
N VAL A 2 -1.47 -21.13 -8.42
CA VAL A 2 -0.56 -21.12 -7.38
C VAL A 2 0.73 -20.44 -7.67
N GLU A 3 1.31 -20.67 -8.77
CA GLU A 3 2.50 -20.04 -9.06
C GLU A 3 2.39 -18.60 -9.17
N LYS A 4 1.32 -18.15 -9.72
CA LYS A 4 1.15 -16.78 -9.88
C LYS A 4 1.12 -16.17 -8.55
N THR A 5 0.45 -16.81 -7.63
CA THR A 5 0.35 -16.26 -6.33
C THR A 5 1.71 -16.17 -5.69
N THR A 6 2.53 -17.12 -5.93
CA THR A 6 3.82 -17.11 -5.36
C THR A 6 4.64 -15.96 -5.83
N GLU A 7 4.64 -15.71 -7.10
CA GLU A 7 5.37 -14.62 -7.60
C GLU A 7 4.88 -13.35 -7.04
N GLU A 8 3.58 -13.20 -6.99
CA GLU A 8 3.08 -12.01 -6.48
C GLU A 8 3.38 -11.90 -5.05
N GLY A 9 3.49 -12.99 -4.36
CA GLY A 9 3.82 -12.98 -2.99
C GLY A 9 5.15 -12.30 -2.76
N LYS A 10 6.11 -12.51 -3.63
CA LYS A 10 7.36 -11.90 -3.48
C LYS A 10 7.25 -10.44 -3.65
N LYS A 11 6.53 -9.98 -4.64
CA LYS A 11 6.39 -8.59 -4.86
C LYS A 11 5.56 -8.04 -3.77
N ASP A 12 4.61 -8.81 -3.24
CA ASP A 12 3.71 -8.31 -2.25
C ASP A 12 4.27 -8.34 -0.84
N GLU A 13 5.47 -8.78 -0.66
CA GLU A 13 6.04 -8.76 0.64
C GLU A 13 6.05 -7.37 1.22
N ASN A 14 6.17 -6.36 0.40
CA ASN A 14 6.19 -5.02 0.86
C ASN A 14 4.86 -4.32 0.63
N THR A 15 3.82 -5.08 0.38
CA THR A 15 2.53 -4.51 0.07
C THR A 15 1.54 -4.77 1.19
N ILE A 16 0.85 -3.74 1.61
CA ILE A 16 -0.17 -3.87 2.63
C ILE A 16 -1.51 -3.59 1.97
N TYR A 17 -2.43 -4.55 2.05
CA TYR A 17 -3.74 -4.38 1.47
C TYR A 17 -4.70 -3.88 2.54
N VAL A 18 -5.32 -2.75 2.29
CA VAL A 18 -6.22 -2.13 3.25
C VAL A 18 -7.65 -2.54 2.96
N GLY A 19 -8.33 -3.01 3.96
CA GLY A 19 -9.72 -3.44 3.83
C GLY A 19 -10.60 -2.79 4.86
N ASN A 20 -11.35 -3.58 5.60
CA ASN A 20 -12.34 -3.06 6.53
C ASN A 20 -11.93 -2.84 7.96
N LYS A 21 -10.74 -3.18 8.31
CA LYS A 21 -10.33 -3.01 9.69
C LYS A 21 -9.97 -1.58 9.99
N PRO A 22 -9.90 -1.21 11.26
CA PRO A 22 -9.55 0.15 11.61
C PRO A 22 -8.17 0.52 11.09
N PRO A 23 -7.94 1.77 10.77
CA PRO A 23 -6.66 2.19 10.20
C PRO A 23 -5.44 1.77 10.99
N MET A 24 -5.52 1.76 12.31
CA MET A 24 -4.34 1.41 13.10
C MET A 24 -3.85 -0.01 12.85
N SER A 25 -4.73 -0.92 12.43
CA SER A 25 -4.29 -2.26 12.12
C SER A 25 -3.34 -2.22 10.95
N TYR A 26 -3.63 -1.39 9.96
CA TYR A 26 -2.79 -1.30 8.79
C TYR A 26 -1.55 -0.45 9.07
N VAL A 27 -1.69 0.54 9.93
CA VAL A 27 -0.56 1.38 10.30
C VAL A 27 0.51 0.48 10.92
N LEU A 28 0.10 -0.41 11.84
CA LEU A 28 1.07 -1.27 12.48
C LEU A 28 1.70 -2.22 11.47
N ALA A 29 0.94 -2.69 10.50
CA ALA A 29 1.49 -3.56 9.48
C ALA A 29 2.54 -2.83 8.64
N VAL A 30 2.28 -1.58 8.30
CA VAL A 30 3.22 -0.80 7.49
C VAL A 30 4.49 -0.54 8.28
N VAL A 31 4.34 -0.15 9.55
CA VAL A 31 5.49 0.16 10.39
C VAL A 31 6.34 -1.11 10.56
N THR A 32 5.68 -2.24 10.78
CA THR A 32 6.38 -3.48 10.95
C THR A 32 7.14 -3.84 9.67
N GLN A 33 6.52 -3.59 8.53
CA GLN A 33 7.16 -3.92 7.28
C GLN A 33 8.44 -3.09 7.10
N PHE A 34 8.40 -1.80 7.40
CA PHE A 34 9.58 -0.97 7.28
C PHE A 34 10.68 -1.46 8.25
N ASN A 35 10.28 -1.83 9.46
CA ASN A 35 11.26 -2.23 10.45
C ASN A 35 11.81 -3.63 10.27
N MET A 36 10.97 -4.56 9.91
CA MET A 36 11.43 -5.92 9.87
C MET A 36 12.00 -6.39 8.57
N SER A 37 11.52 -5.90 7.48
CA SER A 37 12.00 -6.41 6.23
C SER A 37 13.27 -5.73 5.78
N GLY A 38 13.61 -4.63 6.38
CA GLY A 38 14.76 -3.90 5.92
C GLY A 38 14.51 -3.18 4.63
N SER A 39 13.26 -3.13 4.21
CA SER A 39 12.95 -2.49 2.95
C SER A 39 12.80 -1.01 3.14
N ASP A 40 13.19 -0.25 2.14
CA ASP A 40 13.03 1.18 2.15
C ASP A 40 11.70 1.61 1.58
N GLU A 41 10.90 0.69 1.14
CA GLU A 41 9.67 1.04 0.47
C GLU A 41 8.52 0.12 0.85
N VAL A 42 7.35 0.66 1.09
CA VAL A 42 6.17 -0.11 1.37
C VAL A 42 5.05 0.44 0.49
N VAL A 43 4.25 -0.44 -0.07
CA VAL A 43 3.15 -0.03 -0.93
C VAL A 43 1.86 -0.32 -0.19
N ILE A 44 0.95 0.65 -0.16
CA ILE A 44 -0.35 0.48 0.47
C ILE A 44 -1.36 0.44 -0.65
N LYS A 45 -2.13 -0.62 -0.74
CA LYS A 45 -3.11 -0.76 -1.79
C LYS A 45 -4.51 -0.87 -1.23
N ALA A 46 -5.48 -0.30 -1.92
CA ALA A 46 -6.86 -0.37 -1.50
C ALA A 46 -7.77 -0.14 -2.69
N ARG A 47 -9.00 -0.55 -2.57
CA ARG A 47 -9.94 -0.26 -3.60
C ARG A 47 -11.29 0.01 -3.01
N GLY A 48 -12.13 0.68 -3.76
CA GLY A 48 -13.48 1.01 -3.35
C GLY A 48 -13.49 1.86 -2.12
N ARG A 49 -14.30 1.48 -1.18
CA ARG A 49 -14.44 2.27 0.01
C ARG A 49 -13.24 2.27 0.90
N ALA A 50 -12.32 1.37 0.70
CA ALA A 50 -11.13 1.33 1.52
C ALA A 50 -10.08 2.36 1.11
N ILE A 51 -10.29 3.05 -0.01
CA ILE A 51 -9.30 4.01 -0.47
C ILE A 51 -9.03 5.12 0.54
N SER A 52 -10.06 5.68 1.15
CA SER A 52 -9.81 6.73 2.11
C SER A 52 -9.09 6.18 3.32
N ARG A 53 -9.35 4.93 3.69
CA ARG A 53 -8.68 4.34 4.82
C ARG A 53 -7.21 4.13 4.51
N ALA A 54 -6.88 3.85 3.24
CA ALA A 54 -5.49 3.71 2.83
C ALA A 54 -4.78 5.05 2.95
N VAL A 55 -5.44 6.13 2.59
CA VAL A 55 -4.84 7.45 2.69
C VAL A 55 -4.64 7.79 4.16
N ASP A 56 -5.62 7.48 5.01
CA ASP A 56 -5.50 7.74 6.43
C ASP A 56 -4.33 6.94 7.00
N THR A 57 -4.18 5.70 6.57
CA THR A 57 -3.09 4.85 7.03
C THR A 57 -1.75 5.47 6.67
N ALA A 58 -1.61 5.89 5.42
CA ALA A 58 -0.36 6.47 4.96
C ALA A 58 -0.03 7.74 5.73
N GLU A 59 -1.04 8.57 5.99
CA GLU A 59 -0.79 9.82 6.70
C GLU A 59 -0.42 9.58 8.16
N ILE A 60 -1.03 8.61 8.81
CA ILE A 60 -0.69 8.33 10.18
C ILE A 60 0.74 7.79 10.26
N VAL A 61 1.10 6.92 9.32
CA VAL A 61 2.44 6.36 9.32
C VAL A 61 3.47 7.46 9.18
N ARG A 62 3.30 8.33 8.21
CA ARG A 62 4.31 9.34 7.95
C ARG A 62 4.33 10.44 9.01
N ASN A 63 3.23 10.72 9.61
CA ASN A 63 3.20 11.82 10.57
C ASN A 63 3.50 11.41 12.00
N ARG A 64 3.23 10.17 12.34
CA ARG A 64 3.42 9.75 13.72
C ARG A 64 4.41 8.64 13.98
N PHE A 65 4.60 7.76 13.04
CA PHE A 65 5.45 6.61 13.29
C PHE A 65 6.77 6.58 12.51
N VAL A 66 6.72 6.81 11.24
CA VAL A 66 7.91 6.73 10.43
C VAL A 66 8.05 8.08 9.77
N LYS A 67 8.55 9.03 10.52
CA LYS A 67 8.59 10.40 10.07
C LYS A 67 9.50 10.64 8.88
N ASP A 68 10.37 9.70 8.59
CA ASP A 68 11.20 9.82 7.42
C ASP A 68 10.46 9.36 6.18
N ALA A 69 9.32 8.72 6.33
CA ALA A 69 8.61 8.19 5.18
C ALA A 69 8.00 9.29 4.35
N LYS A 70 8.14 9.19 3.05
CA LYS A 70 7.56 10.15 2.14
C LYS A 70 6.78 9.42 1.09
N VAL A 71 5.80 10.09 0.51
CA VAL A 71 5.04 9.50 -0.56
C VAL A 71 5.89 9.60 -1.82
N LYS A 72 6.30 8.46 -2.33
CA LYS A 72 7.12 8.44 -3.50
C LYS A 72 6.27 8.52 -4.75
N ASP A 73 5.14 7.88 -4.74
CA ASP A 73 4.29 7.85 -5.91
C ASP A 73 2.90 7.40 -5.51
N ILE A 74 1.91 7.73 -6.31
CA ILE A 74 0.55 7.28 -6.08
C ILE A 74 0.02 6.90 -7.45
N LYS A 75 -0.55 5.71 -7.55
CA LYS A 75 -1.13 5.27 -8.79
C LYS A 75 -2.60 4.97 -8.55
N ILE A 76 -3.43 5.37 -9.48
CA ILE A 76 -4.85 5.08 -9.35
C ILE A 76 -5.28 4.37 -10.62
N SER A 77 -6.29 3.55 -10.50
CA SER A 77 -6.79 2.85 -11.66
C SER A 77 -8.18 2.33 -11.38
N THR A 78 -8.80 1.75 -12.36
CA THR A 78 -10.11 1.16 -12.21
C THR A 78 -9.96 -0.32 -12.50
N GLU A 79 -10.52 -1.14 -11.62
CA GLU A 79 -10.47 -2.59 -11.81
C GLU A 79 -11.85 -3.09 -12.12
N SER A 80 -11.93 -4.08 -12.92
CA SER A 80 -13.18 -4.69 -13.29
C SER A 80 -13.32 -5.97 -12.51
N LEU A 81 -14.35 -6.08 -11.69
CA LEU A 81 -14.55 -7.25 -10.87
C LEU A 81 -15.82 -7.96 -11.30
N THR A 82 -15.78 -9.26 -11.41
CA THR A 82 -16.92 -10.06 -11.80
C THR A 82 -17.31 -10.95 -10.65
N ASN A 83 -18.59 -10.88 -10.23
CA ASN A 83 -19.00 -11.69 -9.11
C ASN A 83 -19.44 -13.06 -9.59
N GLU A 84 -19.93 -13.89 -8.69
CA GLU A 84 -20.31 -15.21 -9.03
C GLU A 84 -21.47 -15.29 -9.98
N GLU A 85 -22.28 -14.28 -10.04
CA GLU A 85 -23.40 -14.28 -10.92
C GLU A 85 -23.04 -13.77 -12.29
N GLY A 86 -21.78 -13.50 -12.50
CA GLY A 86 -21.37 -13.01 -13.80
C GLY A 86 -21.51 -11.53 -14.00
N ARG A 87 -21.88 -10.80 -12.97
CA ARG A 87 -22.04 -9.38 -13.12
C ARG A 87 -20.72 -8.72 -12.92
N THR A 88 -20.41 -7.75 -13.75
CA THR A 88 -19.17 -7.04 -13.70
C THR A 88 -19.40 -5.65 -13.16
N SER A 89 -18.56 -5.20 -12.28
CA SER A 89 -18.64 -3.83 -11.81
C SER A 89 -17.24 -3.25 -11.77
N ASN A 90 -17.14 -1.95 -11.88
CA ASN A 90 -15.86 -1.28 -11.88
C ASN A 90 -15.62 -0.71 -10.51
N VAL A 91 -14.40 -0.85 -10.04
CA VAL A 91 -14.03 -0.39 -8.72
C VAL A 91 -12.76 0.41 -8.82
N SER A 92 -12.73 1.57 -8.21
CA SER A 92 -11.52 2.39 -8.21
C SER A 92 -10.49 1.78 -7.29
N SER A 93 -9.23 1.91 -7.63
CA SER A 93 -8.16 1.39 -6.77
C SER A 93 -7.04 2.40 -6.67
N ILE A 94 -6.24 2.26 -5.63
CA ILE A 94 -5.13 3.17 -5.40
C ILE A 94 -3.94 2.37 -4.88
N GLU A 95 -2.74 2.83 -5.24
CA GLU A 95 -1.51 2.27 -4.71
C GLU A 95 -0.70 3.45 -4.23
N ILE A 96 -0.34 3.47 -2.97
CA ILE A 96 0.44 4.55 -2.39
C ILE A 96 1.81 3.99 -2.06
N TYR A 97 2.84 4.57 -2.66
CA TYR A 97 4.19 4.09 -2.45
C TYR A 97 4.90 4.98 -1.45
N LEU A 98 5.24 4.43 -0.28
CA LEU A 98 5.94 5.17 0.75
C LEU A 98 7.39 4.72 0.76
N THR A 99 8.30 5.64 0.93
CA THR A 99 9.71 5.30 0.93
C THR A 99 10.42 6.07 2.02
N THR A 100 11.46 5.46 2.58
CA THR A 100 12.30 6.13 3.55
C THR A 100 13.66 6.44 2.94
N LYS A 101 13.81 6.29 1.62
CA LYS A 101 15.04 6.60 1.00
C LYS A 101 15.27 8.04 0.93
N LYS A 102 15.93 8.60 1.86
CA LYS A 102 16.18 9.96 1.83
C LYS A 102 17.34 10.33 1.06
N LYS A 103 18.35 9.57 1.05
CA LYS A 103 19.48 9.93 0.35
C LYS A 103 19.30 10.21 -1.04
N SER A 104 18.44 9.54 -1.63
CA SER A 104 18.35 9.77 -3.01
C SER A 104 17.93 11.16 -3.24
N LYS A 105 17.23 11.77 -2.43
CA LYS A 105 16.86 13.01 -2.73
C LYS A 105 17.87 13.95 -2.57
N GLN A 106 18.64 13.83 -1.62
CA GLN A 106 19.57 14.78 -1.49
C GLN A 106 20.49 14.78 -2.52
N VAL A 107 20.71 13.73 -3.06
CA VAL A 107 21.63 13.71 -4.09
C VAL A 107 21.33 14.63 -5.13
N GLU A 108 20.21 14.66 -5.59
CA GLU A 108 19.97 15.46 -6.65
C GLU A 108 19.84 16.80 -6.33
N SER A 109 19.66 17.11 -5.20
CA SER A 109 19.56 18.46 -4.93
C SER A 109 20.84 19.14 -5.11
#